data_921fc1a91afc838f9af3162bb3e3e724
#
_entry.id   921fc1a91afc838f9af3162bb3e3e724
#
_cell.length_a   1.000
_cell.length_b   1.000
_cell.length_c   1.000
_cell.angle_alpha   90.00
_cell.angle_beta   90.00
_cell.angle_gamma   90.00
#
_symmetry.space_group_name_H-M   'P 1'
#
loop_
_entity.id
_entity.type
_entity.pdbx_description
1 polymer ?
#
loop_
_entity_poly.entity_id
_entity_poly.type
_entity_poly.pdbx_seq_one_letter_code
_entity_poly.pdbx_strand_id
1 'polypeptide(L)'
;MTELLPLNTSPLPVKLRVEDYLLLDESGAFDAYRKTELIEGEVYFMNAQHRPHARLKSRLHILMAAALQKIDANLEAVVEGSVAMPPNNAPEPDIVITSEAEGDGLIPFASVRLIIEVSDSTLAFDLDEKLKAYASAGVPEYWVADVNAKVIHQMWAPEGEAYTERREITFGEPVDATSIEGLSVSTASL
;
A
#
# COMPACT_ATOMS: atom_id res chain seq x y z
N MET A 1 16.06 -18.66 -17.17
CA MET A 1 15.29 -19.71 -17.85
C MET A 1 13.89 -19.18 -18.01
N THR A 2 13.42 -19.04 -19.23
CA THR A 2 12.05 -18.58 -19.50
C THR A 2 11.15 -19.77 -19.22
N GLU A 3 10.36 -19.69 -18.15
CA GLU A 3 9.37 -20.71 -17.83
C GLU A 3 8.27 -20.66 -18.90
N LEU A 4 8.13 -21.72 -19.64
CA LEU A 4 7.07 -21.83 -20.65
C LEU A 4 5.75 -22.05 -19.89
N LEU A 5 4.83 -21.09 -20.05
CA LEU A 5 3.47 -21.23 -19.53
C LEU A 5 2.85 -22.52 -20.07
N PRO A 6 2.06 -23.26 -19.27
CA PRO A 6 1.38 -24.45 -19.72
C PRO A 6 0.44 -24.12 -20.89
N LEU A 7 0.38 -25.01 -21.89
CA LEU A 7 -0.54 -24.88 -23.01
C LEU A 7 -1.98 -24.89 -22.50
N ASN A 8 -2.62 -23.73 -22.55
CA ASN A 8 -4.05 -23.59 -22.27
C ASN A 8 -4.80 -23.41 -23.57
N THR A 9 -5.92 -24.10 -23.73
CA THR A 9 -6.78 -24.02 -24.94
C THR A 9 -7.75 -22.84 -24.89
N SER A 10 -7.91 -22.18 -23.74
CA SER A 10 -8.75 -20.99 -23.57
C SER A 10 -7.87 -19.73 -23.62
N PRO A 11 -8.36 -18.64 -24.28
CA PRO A 11 -7.69 -17.35 -24.22
C PRO A 11 -7.57 -16.86 -22.77
N LEU A 12 -6.37 -16.39 -22.38
CA LEU A 12 -6.12 -15.78 -21.09
C LEU A 12 -5.74 -14.32 -21.30
N PRO A 13 -6.13 -13.40 -20.40
CA PRO A 13 -5.70 -12.01 -20.47
C PRO A 13 -4.18 -11.94 -20.27
N VAL A 14 -3.57 -10.97 -20.97
CA VAL A 14 -2.16 -10.63 -20.72
C VAL A 14 -2.11 -9.80 -19.44
N LYS A 15 -1.28 -10.21 -18.50
CA LYS A 15 -0.99 -9.44 -17.30
C LYS A 15 0.24 -8.58 -17.56
N LEU A 16 0.14 -7.27 -17.30
CA LEU A 16 1.26 -6.36 -17.43
C LEU A 16 2.29 -6.63 -16.34
N ARG A 17 3.55 -6.42 -16.67
CA ARG A 17 4.64 -6.35 -15.71
C ARG A 17 4.87 -4.91 -15.29
N VAL A 18 5.60 -4.69 -14.22
CA VAL A 18 5.95 -3.34 -13.76
C VAL A 18 6.66 -2.55 -14.87
N GLU A 19 7.58 -3.18 -15.61
CA GLU A 19 8.29 -2.54 -16.70
C GLU A 19 7.36 -2.13 -17.86
N ASP A 20 6.36 -2.97 -18.19
CA ASP A 20 5.37 -2.67 -19.22
C ASP A 20 4.49 -1.49 -18.79
N TYR A 21 4.07 -1.47 -17.53
CA TYR A 21 3.27 -0.39 -16.94
C TYR A 21 4.01 0.95 -16.98
N LEU A 22 5.28 0.98 -16.53
CA LEU A 22 6.10 2.20 -16.55
C LEU A 22 6.33 2.72 -17.97
N LEU A 23 6.56 1.82 -18.94
CA LEU A 23 6.71 2.20 -20.34
C LEU A 23 5.43 2.83 -20.91
N LEU A 24 4.25 2.29 -20.54
CA LEU A 24 2.96 2.84 -20.95
C LEU A 24 2.71 4.21 -20.29
N ASP A 25 3.04 4.36 -19.02
CA ASP A 25 2.93 5.61 -18.29
C ASP A 25 3.83 6.70 -18.91
N GLU A 26 5.11 6.41 -19.11
CA GLU A 26 6.06 7.32 -19.79
C GLU A 26 5.64 7.71 -21.21
N SER A 27 4.92 6.82 -21.92
CA SER A 27 4.40 7.11 -23.27
C SER A 27 3.18 8.04 -23.27
N GLY A 28 2.62 8.36 -22.10
CA GLY A 28 1.38 9.13 -21.95
C GLY A 28 0.11 8.32 -22.16
N ALA A 29 0.19 6.99 -22.19
CA ALA A 29 -0.99 6.13 -22.39
C ALA A 29 -2.06 6.34 -21.31
N PHE A 30 -1.67 6.83 -20.13
CA PHE A 30 -2.54 7.05 -18.98
C PHE A 30 -2.87 8.54 -18.71
N ASP A 31 -2.45 9.48 -19.55
CA ASP A 31 -2.64 10.93 -19.35
C ASP A 31 -4.12 11.36 -19.19
N ALA A 32 -5.05 10.56 -19.68
CA ALA A 32 -6.48 10.80 -19.49
C ALA A 32 -6.95 10.50 -18.05
N TYR A 33 -6.16 9.82 -17.26
CA TYR A 33 -6.44 9.42 -15.88
C TYR A 33 -5.58 10.23 -14.91
N ARG A 34 -6.12 10.55 -13.74
CA ARG A 34 -5.39 11.38 -12.76
C ARG A 34 -4.33 10.61 -12.01
N LYS A 35 -4.60 9.34 -11.75
CA LYS A 35 -3.76 8.43 -10.97
C LYS A 35 -4.08 7.01 -11.41
N THR A 36 -3.05 6.24 -11.70
CA THR A 36 -3.17 4.83 -12.02
C THR A 36 -2.27 4.00 -11.11
N GLU A 37 -2.65 2.75 -10.90
CA GLU A 37 -1.88 1.75 -10.14
C GLU A 37 -1.89 0.44 -10.91
N LEU A 38 -0.82 -0.32 -10.82
CA LEU A 38 -0.75 -1.68 -11.34
C LEU A 38 -0.97 -2.66 -10.18
N ILE A 39 -2.07 -3.43 -10.23
CA ILE A 39 -2.39 -4.47 -9.24
C ILE A 39 -2.66 -5.78 -9.97
N GLU A 40 -1.93 -6.83 -9.63
CA GLU A 40 -2.02 -8.15 -10.26
C GLU A 40 -1.97 -8.09 -11.80
N GLY A 41 -1.16 -7.17 -12.34
CA GLY A 41 -0.98 -6.96 -13.77
C GLY A 41 -2.14 -6.25 -14.48
N GLU A 42 -3.10 -5.73 -13.75
CA GLU A 42 -4.20 -4.91 -14.24
C GLU A 42 -4.01 -3.45 -13.83
N VAL A 43 -4.32 -2.53 -14.75
CA VAL A 43 -4.21 -1.09 -14.47
C VAL A 43 -5.54 -0.58 -13.94
N TYR A 44 -5.51 -0.05 -12.74
CA TYR A 44 -6.65 0.60 -12.11
C TYR A 44 -6.44 2.12 -12.11
N PHE A 45 -7.50 2.88 -12.36
CA PHE A 45 -7.47 4.33 -12.15
C PHE A 45 -8.22 4.68 -10.87
N MET A 46 -7.71 5.67 -10.14
CA MET A 46 -8.29 6.08 -8.87
C MET A 46 -9.13 7.35 -9.02
N ASN A 47 -10.28 7.36 -8.37
CA ASN A 47 -11.16 8.54 -8.32
C ASN A 47 -10.59 9.65 -7.43
N ALA A 48 -11.13 10.85 -7.58
CA ALA A 48 -10.75 11.97 -6.70
C ALA A 48 -11.04 11.66 -5.23
N GLN A 49 -10.07 11.90 -4.38
CA GLN A 49 -10.20 11.71 -2.92
C GLN A 49 -11.15 12.76 -2.32
N HIS A 50 -12.11 12.31 -1.53
CA HIS A 50 -13.01 13.19 -0.80
C HIS A 50 -12.36 13.75 0.47
N ARG A 51 -12.93 14.82 1.02
CA ARG A 51 -12.38 15.53 2.20
C ARG A 51 -12.17 14.64 3.44
N PRO A 52 -13.07 13.69 3.80
CA PRO A 52 -12.83 12.80 4.94
C PRO A 52 -11.56 11.96 4.77
N HIS A 53 -11.40 11.30 3.62
CA HIS A 53 -10.20 10.55 3.25
C HIS A 53 -8.93 11.42 3.33
N ALA A 54 -8.91 12.57 2.64
CA ALA A 54 -7.75 13.44 2.60
C ALA A 54 -7.35 13.96 4.00
N ARG A 55 -8.33 14.24 4.87
CA ARG A 55 -8.07 14.66 6.25
C ARG A 55 -7.49 13.54 7.10
N LEU A 56 -8.05 12.33 7.00
CA LEU A 56 -7.57 11.18 7.74
C LEU A 56 -6.15 10.80 7.33
N LYS A 57 -5.87 10.75 6.01
CA LYS A 57 -4.53 10.54 5.47
C LYS A 57 -3.52 11.56 6.02
N SER A 58 -3.84 12.85 5.95
CA SER A 58 -2.95 13.90 6.45
C SER A 58 -2.67 13.76 7.96
N ARG A 59 -3.68 13.43 8.77
CA ARG A 59 -3.50 13.23 10.21
C ARG A 59 -2.65 12.00 10.51
N LEU A 60 -2.94 10.86 9.87
CA LEU A 60 -2.16 9.64 10.01
C LEU A 60 -0.70 9.86 9.64
N HIS A 61 -0.44 10.52 8.50
CA HIS A 61 0.92 10.84 8.10
C HIS A 61 1.67 11.66 9.17
N ILE A 62 1.06 12.73 9.69
CA ILE A 62 1.67 13.56 10.74
C ILE A 62 1.96 12.73 12.01
N LEU A 63 1.02 11.88 12.41
CA LEU A 63 1.17 11.03 13.60
C LEU A 63 2.27 9.98 13.40
N MET A 64 2.33 9.36 12.23
CA MET A 64 3.38 8.39 11.88
C MET A 64 4.75 9.04 11.86
N ALA A 65 4.92 10.16 11.16
CA ALA A 65 6.19 10.89 11.10
C ALA A 65 6.66 11.31 12.50
N ALA A 66 5.77 11.83 13.34
CA ALA A 66 6.10 12.21 14.72
C ALA A 66 6.45 11.00 15.62
N ALA A 67 5.83 9.84 15.38
CA ALA A 67 6.14 8.62 16.12
C ALA A 67 7.49 8.03 15.70
N LEU A 68 7.79 8.01 14.40
CA LEU A 68 9.08 7.56 13.87
C LEU A 68 10.25 8.40 14.39
N GLN A 69 10.10 9.72 14.48
CA GLN A 69 11.12 10.61 15.06
C GLN A 69 11.44 10.29 16.53
N LYS A 70 10.46 9.79 17.31
CA LYS A 70 10.68 9.47 18.74
C LYS A 70 11.50 8.21 18.95
N ILE A 71 11.45 7.28 18.04
CA ILE A 71 12.20 6.00 18.14
C ILE A 71 13.53 6.04 17.40
N ASP A 72 13.89 7.19 16.83
CA ASP A 72 15.13 7.40 16.05
C ASP A 72 15.36 6.31 14.98
N ALA A 73 14.26 5.86 14.38
CA ALA A 73 14.31 4.88 13.31
C ALA A 73 14.79 5.55 12.01
N ASN A 74 15.68 4.88 11.29
CA ASN A 74 16.06 5.27 9.92
C ASN A 74 14.92 4.90 8.95
N LEU A 75 13.72 5.45 9.21
CA LEU A 75 12.49 5.20 8.47
C LEU A 75 11.77 6.52 8.25
N GLU A 76 11.12 6.62 7.11
CA GLU A 76 10.31 7.79 6.72
C GLU A 76 8.87 7.36 6.40
N ALA A 77 7.93 8.27 6.68
CA ALA A 77 6.54 8.14 6.25
C ALA A 77 6.35 8.95 4.97
N VAL A 78 6.22 8.27 3.84
CA VAL A 78 6.05 8.87 2.51
C VAL A 78 4.57 8.79 2.11
N VAL A 79 4.02 9.89 1.60
CA VAL A 79 2.63 9.98 1.12
C VAL A 79 2.59 9.76 -0.38
N GLU A 80 1.70 8.86 -0.85
CA GLU A 80 1.47 8.62 -2.28
C GLU A 80 2.75 8.24 -3.05
N GLY A 81 3.65 7.52 -2.38
CA GLY A 81 4.84 6.98 -3.02
C GLY A 81 4.55 5.63 -3.67
N SER A 82 4.68 5.53 -4.98
CA SER A 82 4.50 4.25 -5.68
C SER A 82 5.58 3.24 -5.31
N VAL A 83 5.19 1.99 -5.07
CA VAL A 83 6.09 0.92 -4.63
C VAL A 83 6.27 -0.11 -5.75
N ALA A 84 7.51 -0.41 -6.11
CA ALA A 84 7.82 -1.47 -7.06
C ALA A 84 7.75 -2.84 -6.41
N MET A 85 6.77 -3.63 -6.77
CA MET A 85 6.55 -5.03 -6.33
C MET A 85 6.50 -5.96 -7.56
N PRO A 86 7.66 -6.25 -8.17
CA PRO A 86 7.68 -7.11 -9.36
C PRO A 86 7.15 -8.53 -9.04
N PRO A 87 6.61 -9.26 -10.05
CA PRO A 87 6.60 -8.84 -11.44
C PRO A 87 5.43 -7.93 -11.87
N ASN A 88 4.29 -7.94 -11.18
CA ASN A 88 3.02 -7.45 -11.71
C ASN A 88 2.31 -6.41 -10.82
N ASN A 89 3.00 -5.84 -9.82
CA ASN A 89 2.40 -4.87 -8.92
C ASN A 89 3.25 -3.60 -8.81
N ALA A 90 2.61 -2.45 -8.97
CA ALA A 90 3.14 -1.11 -8.69
C ALA A 90 2.03 -0.25 -8.07
N PRO A 91 1.63 -0.56 -6.82
CA PRO A 91 0.64 0.23 -6.10
C PRO A 91 1.17 1.59 -5.68
N GLU A 92 0.26 2.54 -5.45
CA GLU A 92 0.56 3.83 -4.86
C GLU A 92 -0.23 3.99 -3.56
N PRO A 93 0.27 3.44 -2.44
CA PRO A 93 -0.42 3.50 -1.15
C PRO A 93 -0.55 4.94 -0.62
N ASP A 94 -1.58 5.18 0.18
CA ASP A 94 -1.78 6.49 0.82
C ASP A 94 -0.60 6.89 1.69
N ILE A 95 0.00 5.94 2.45
CA ILE A 95 1.22 6.15 3.23
C ILE A 95 2.06 4.87 3.18
N VAL A 96 3.34 5.01 2.93
CA VAL A 96 4.33 3.94 3.04
C VAL A 96 5.40 4.31 4.07
N ILE A 97 5.75 3.37 4.94
CA ILE A 97 6.88 3.51 5.85
C ILE A 97 8.04 2.73 5.26
N THR A 98 9.10 3.46 4.92
CA THR A 98 10.23 2.94 4.17
C THR A 98 11.58 3.41 4.74
N SER A 99 12.63 2.63 4.50
CA SER A 99 14.02 3.03 4.73
C SER A 99 14.73 3.52 3.46
N GLU A 100 13.98 3.65 2.34
CA GLU A 100 14.57 4.15 1.10
C GLU A 100 14.95 5.62 1.23
N ALA A 101 16.12 5.96 0.72
CA ALA A 101 16.58 7.34 0.69
C ALA A 101 15.86 8.13 -0.42
N GLU A 102 15.90 9.46 -0.34
CA GLU A 102 15.45 10.32 -1.43
C GLU A 102 16.16 9.94 -2.74
N GLY A 103 15.40 9.88 -3.83
CA GLY A 103 15.91 9.50 -5.13
C GLY A 103 14.83 9.48 -6.20
N ASP A 104 15.20 9.06 -7.40
CA ASP A 104 14.31 8.93 -8.53
C ASP A 104 13.71 7.51 -8.62
N GLY A 105 12.49 7.40 -9.19
CA GLY A 105 11.82 6.13 -9.46
C GLY A 105 10.90 5.65 -8.35
N LEU A 106 10.47 4.39 -8.45
CA LEU A 106 9.57 3.78 -7.49
C LEU A 106 10.32 3.36 -6.21
N ILE A 107 9.64 3.37 -5.08
CA ILE A 107 10.17 2.86 -3.81
C ILE A 107 10.41 1.35 -3.95
N PRO A 108 11.64 0.85 -3.74
CA PRO A 108 11.90 -0.57 -3.78
C PRO A 108 11.16 -1.31 -2.66
N PHE A 109 10.45 -2.38 -3.00
CA PHE A 109 9.71 -3.19 -2.02
C PHE A 109 10.59 -3.61 -0.81
N ALA A 110 11.85 -3.94 -1.02
CA ALA A 110 12.76 -4.40 0.04
C ALA A 110 12.96 -3.37 1.18
N SER A 111 12.73 -2.08 0.92
CA SER A 111 12.83 -1.01 1.91
C SER A 111 11.54 -0.78 2.70
N VAL A 112 10.41 -1.35 2.27
CA VAL A 112 9.08 -1.14 2.88
C VAL A 112 8.96 -1.92 4.19
N ARG A 113 8.41 -1.28 5.23
CA ARG A 113 8.13 -1.88 6.54
C ARG A 113 6.65 -1.95 6.85
N LEU A 114 5.88 -0.95 6.42
CA LEU A 114 4.46 -0.85 6.67
C LEU A 114 3.80 -0.07 5.54
N ILE A 115 2.64 -0.53 5.09
CA ILE A 115 1.76 0.19 4.17
C ILE A 115 0.47 0.53 4.88
N ILE A 116 -0.05 1.74 4.64
CA ILE A 116 -1.32 2.22 5.18
C ILE A 116 -2.17 2.74 4.02
N GLU A 117 -3.38 2.19 3.89
CA GLU A 117 -4.43 2.72 3.02
C GLU A 117 -5.50 3.40 3.88
N VAL A 118 -6.07 4.48 3.37
CA VAL A 118 -7.22 5.16 3.96
C VAL A 118 -8.44 4.88 3.11
N SER A 119 -9.42 4.23 3.66
CA SER A 119 -10.56 3.72 2.92
C SER A 119 -11.85 4.48 3.26
N ASP A 120 -12.42 5.15 2.28
CA ASP A 120 -13.74 5.80 2.37
C ASP A 120 -14.79 5.06 1.53
N SER A 121 -14.50 4.77 0.27
CA SER A 121 -15.37 4.05 -0.65
C SER A 121 -14.73 2.79 -1.25
N THR A 122 -13.47 2.52 -0.94
CA THR A 122 -12.65 1.45 -1.53
C THR A 122 -12.42 0.27 -0.60
N LEU A 123 -13.08 0.23 0.57
CA LEU A 123 -12.79 -0.74 1.63
C LEU A 123 -12.73 -2.21 1.15
N ALA A 124 -13.65 -2.60 0.28
CA ALA A 124 -13.66 -3.96 -0.27
C ALA A 124 -12.41 -4.24 -1.11
N PHE A 125 -11.98 -3.28 -1.93
CA PHE A 125 -10.79 -3.38 -2.76
C PHE A 125 -9.50 -3.40 -1.92
N ASP A 126 -9.45 -2.56 -0.89
CA ASP A 126 -8.29 -2.47 0.02
C ASP A 126 -8.16 -3.73 0.89
N LEU A 127 -9.29 -4.34 1.31
CA LEU A 127 -9.31 -5.56 2.13
C LEU A 127 -9.32 -6.86 1.31
N ASP A 128 -9.34 -6.81 -0.02
CA ASP A 128 -9.28 -7.99 -0.89
C ASP A 128 -8.12 -7.90 -1.89
N GLU A 129 -8.25 -7.15 -2.99
CA GLU A 129 -7.26 -7.14 -4.08
C GLU A 129 -5.90 -6.57 -3.61
N LYS A 130 -5.90 -5.40 -2.93
CA LYS A 130 -4.66 -4.82 -2.40
C LYS A 130 -4.05 -5.66 -1.28
N LEU A 131 -4.89 -6.20 -0.39
CA LEU A 131 -4.44 -7.10 0.67
C LEU A 131 -3.67 -8.30 0.09
N LYS A 132 -4.23 -8.97 -0.93
CA LYS A 132 -3.57 -10.11 -1.60
C LYS A 132 -2.26 -9.69 -2.25
N ALA A 133 -2.25 -8.57 -2.96
CA ALA A 133 -1.05 -8.06 -3.62
C ALA A 133 0.05 -7.76 -2.60
N TYR A 134 -0.28 -7.09 -1.49
CA TYR A 134 0.69 -6.77 -0.43
C TYR A 134 1.17 -8.02 0.31
N ALA A 135 0.28 -8.96 0.65
CA ALA A 135 0.64 -10.20 1.31
C ALA A 135 1.54 -11.07 0.42
N SER A 136 1.17 -11.25 -0.86
CA SER A 136 1.96 -12.02 -1.84
C SER A 136 3.35 -11.44 -2.05
N ALA A 137 3.48 -10.12 -2.03
CA ALA A 137 4.77 -9.46 -2.09
C ALA A 137 5.57 -9.62 -0.79
N GLY A 138 4.93 -9.97 0.32
CA GLY A 138 5.55 -10.12 1.64
C GLY A 138 5.70 -8.80 2.39
N VAL A 139 4.82 -7.81 2.18
CA VAL A 139 4.78 -6.57 2.98
C VAL A 139 4.61 -6.96 4.44
N PRO A 140 5.54 -6.59 5.35
CA PRO A 140 5.54 -7.13 6.72
C PRO A 140 4.28 -6.81 7.51
N GLU A 141 3.70 -5.62 7.26
CA GLU A 141 2.51 -5.14 7.95
C GLU A 141 1.69 -4.22 7.05
N TYR A 142 0.36 -4.36 7.13
CA TYR A 142 -0.59 -3.62 6.34
C TYR A 142 -1.73 -3.10 7.21
N TRP A 143 -2.04 -1.80 7.09
CA TRP A 143 -3.16 -1.18 7.78
C TRP A 143 -4.17 -0.62 6.78
N VAL A 144 -5.47 -0.80 7.09
CA VAL A 144 -6.55 -0.11 6.39
C VAL A 144 -7.31 0.74 7.40
N ALA A 145 -7.25 2.05 7.23
CA ALA A 145 -7.97 3.00 8.08
C ALA A 145 -9.36 3.28 7.47
N ASP A 146 -10.39 2.61 8.01
CA ASP A 146 -11.77 2.78 7.59
C ASP A 146 -12.35 4.10 8.13
N VAL A 147 -12.59 5.05 7.23
CA VAL A 147 -13.16 6.37 7.52
C VAL A 147 -14.56 6.26 8.11
N ASN A 148 -15.37 5.29 7.64
CA ASN A 148 -16.78 5.17 7.97
C ASN A 148 -16.98 4.43 9.31
N ALA A 149 -16.33 3.29 9.50
CA ALA A 149 -16.38 2.53 10.72
C ALA A 149 -15.53 3.14 11.85
N LYS A 150 -14.59 4.03 11.52
CA LYS A 150 -13.60 4.62 12.44
C LYS A 150 -12.77 3.57 13.17
N VAL A 151 -12.26 2.63 12.40
CA VAL A 151 -11.36 1.57 12.86
C VAL A 151 -10.12 1.50 11.96
N ILE A 152 -9.04 0.96 12.51
CA ILE A 152 -7.88 0.53 11.75
C ILE A 152 -7.89 -0.99 11.73
N HIS A 153 -7.99 -1.59 10.54
CA HIS A 153 -7.72 -2.99 10.33
C HIS A 153 -6.19 -3.14 10.22
N GLN A 154 -5.57 -3.72 11.22
CA GLN A 154 -4.14 -3.99 11.25
C GLN A 154 -3.90 -5.46 10.95
N MET A 155 -3.02 -5.74 9.98
CA MET A 155 -2.70 -7.08 9.48
C MET A 155 -1.20 -7.25 9.37
N TRP A 156 -0.67 -8.43 9.77
CA TRP A 156 0.76 -8.74 9.75
C TRP A 156 1.01 -10.24 9.58
N ALA A 157 2.28 -10.64 9.50
CA ALA A 157 2.68 -12.02 9.22
C ALA A 157 2.12 -12.52 7.88
N PRO A 158 2.59 -11.97 6.73
CA PRO A 158 2.12 -12.38 5.41
C PRO A 158 2.50 -13.83 5.11
N GLU A 159 1.54 -14.60 4.58
CA GLU A 159 1.73 -15.98 4.11
C GLU A 159 0.90 -16.21 2.84
N GLY A 160 1.57 -16.36 1.69
CA GLY A 160 0.89 -16.44 0.40
C GLY A 160 0.10 -15.14 0.11
N GLU A 161 -1.19 -15.27 -0.19
CA GLU A 161 -2.08 -14.14 -0.52
C GLU A 161 -2.82 -13.58 0.71
N ALA A 162 -2.39 -13.88 1.93
CA ALA A 162 -3.08 -13.48 3.15
C ALA A 162 -2.12 -13.04 4.25
N TYR A 163 -2.64 -12.31 5.22
CA TYR A 163 -2.00 -12.07 6.50
C TYR A 163 -2.58 -13.05 7.53
N THR A 164 -1.73 -13.78 8.25
CA THR A 164 -2.17 -14.80 9.23
C THR A 164 -2.65 -14.17 10.53
N GLU A 165 -2.17 -12.98 10.85
CA GLU A 165 -2.51 -12.24 12.04
C GLU A 165 -3.24 -10.94 11.69
N ARG A 166 -4.27 -10.60 12.47
CA ARG A 166 -5.03 -9.37 12.29
C ARG A 166 -5.72 -8.93 13.57
N ARG A 167 -5.95 -7.62 13.70
CA ARG A 167 -6.82 -7.03 14.73
C ARG A 167 -7.48 -5.76 14.22
N GLU A 168 -8.56 -5.36 14.87
CA GLU A 168 -9.22 -4.08 14.65
C GLU A 168 -8.99 -3.18 15.87
N ILE A 169 -8.71 -1.91 15.61
CA ILE A 169 -8.41 -0.89 16.61
C ILE A 169 -9.32 0.29 16.36
N THR A 170 -10.14 0.66 17.34
CA THR A 170 -11.04 1.82 17.23
C THR A 170 -10.24 3.13 17.27
N PHE A 171 -10.62 4.12 16.47
CA PHE A 171 -10.03 5.46 16.58
C PHE A 171 -10.18 6.00 18.01
N GLY A 172 -9.10 6.54 18.54
CA GLY A 172 -8.99 6.94 19.95
C GLY A 172 -8.04 6.02 20.74
N GLU A 173 -7.90 4.77 20.34
CA GLU A 173 -6.97 3.81 20.96
C GLU A 173 -5.59 3.89 20.32
N PRO A 174 -4.51 3.59 21.07
CA PRO A 174 -3.17 3.54 20.48
C PRO A 174 -3.00 2.32 19.55
N VAL A 175 -2.23 2.49 18.48
CA VAL A 175 -1.85 1.42 17.57
C VAL A 175 -0.34 1.19 17.71
N ASP A 176 0.03 -0.01 18.10
CA ASP A 176 1.43 -0.44 18.15
C ASP A 176 1.74 -1.22 16.86
N ALA A 177 2.71 -0.75 16.07
CA ALA A 177 3.18 -1.48 14.91
C ALA A 177 3.88 -2.77 15.33
N THR A 178 3.67 -3.84 14.57
CA THR A 178 4.30 -5.14 14.83
C THR A 178 5.60 -5.31 14.05
N SER A 179 5.72 -4.65 12.91
CA SER A 179 6.90 -4.71 12.02
C SER A 179 8.00 -3.70 12.37
N ILE A 180 7.70 -2.74 13.27
CA ILE A 180 8.63 -1.66 13.64
C ILE A 180 8.67 -1.56 15.17
N GLU A 181 9.78 -1.99 15.76
CA GLU A 181 9.96 -2.01 17.21
C GLU A 181 9.81 -0.61 17.83
N GLY A 182 9.00 -0.50 18.86
CA GLY A 182 8.76 0.74 19.61
C GLY A 182 7.87 1.77 18.88
N LEU A 183 7.40 1.51 17.67
CA LEU A 183 6.48 2.40 16.99
C LEU A 183 5.07 2.27 17.55
N SER A 184 4.62 3.30 18.26
CA SER A 184 3.27 3.43 18.78
C SER A 184 2.65 4.74 18.36
N VAL A 185 1.44 4.71 17.83
CA VAL A 185 0.72 5.88 17.30
C VAL A 185 -0.57 6.09 18.08
N SER A 186 -0.72 7.26 18.71
CA SER A 186 -1.98 7.64 19.34
C SER A 186 -2.97 8.10 18.27
N THR A 187 -4.12 7.45 18.19
CA THR A 187 -5.18 7.80 17.24
C THR A 187 -6.25 8.72 17.86
N ALA A 188 -5.97 9.32 19.03
CA ALA A 188 -6.92 10.17 19.75
C ALA A 188 -7.41 11.42 18.99
N SER A 189 -6.68 11.82 17.93
CA SER A 189 -7.02 12.97 17.08
C SER A 189 -7.62 12.59 15.72
N LEU A 190 -7.85 11.30 15.44
CA LEU A 190 -8.45 10.79 14.19
C LEU A 190 -9.96 10.93 14.15
#